data_fdd7ae6fe7325d346a8d064ecdbe0379
#
_entry.id   fdd7ae6fe7325d346a8d064ecdbe0379
#
_cell.length_a   1.000
_cell.length_b   1.000
_cell.length_c   1.000
_cell.angle_alpha   90.00
_cell.angle_beta   90.00
_cell.angle_gamma   90.00
#
_symmetry.space_group_name_H-M   'P 1'
#
loop_
_entity.id
_entity.type
_entity.pdbx_description
1 polymer ?
#
loop_
_entity_poly.entity_id
_entity_poly.type
_entity_poly.pdbx_seq_one_letter_code
_entity_poly.pdbx_strand_id
1 'polypeptide(L)'
;MLRRVYAARSVCGPADLEQGLSELHPPHLLSNIDAAAELLAGNLMAGGRMLIVGDFDADGATSTALAIRALRAMGAAQVDYLVPNRFDFGYGLSPELVEVAQTRQPDVIITVDNGISSIAGVAAANAAGIPVLVTDHHLPGAELPQAAAIVNPNLPDDPFPSKSLAGVGVIFYVMLALRSYLRAAGWFTAQAIVEPRLAQLLDLVALGTVADVAVLDRNNRILLEQGLRRMRAGQACPGILALLEVAGRARHRLMAADLGFALGPRLNAAGRLKDMSRGIECLLTDCPQTALAIARELDALNRQRREIEQEMHQQALASLETLQTELATASLPHGLCLLDASWHQGVVGILASRIKQRLHRPVIAFARAADGKLQGSARSVPGLHIRDLLERISSRYPGLVVKFGGHAMAAGLTLRAADFDRFRMAFEAAVSDVASAEVLERIILTDGELEPENLDLALAQVLRVAGPWGQGFPEPLFDGVFIVVDRRIVGEQHIRFRLREPQNEAVVNAIAFSAVQ
;
A
#
# COMPACT_ATOMS: atom_id res chain seq x y z
N MET A 1 -7.38 10.54 29.27
CA MET A 1 -6.93 9.46 28.37
C MET A 1 -6.67 9.95 26.93
N LEU A 2 -7.65 10.36 26.12
CA LEU A 2 -7.45 10.76 24.73
C LEU A 2 -6.36 11.82 24.50
N ARG A 3 -6.20 12.80 25.40
CA ARG A 3 -5.12 13.80 25.29
C ARG A 3 -3.72 13.13 25.27
N ARG A 4 -3.50 12.11 26.11
CA ARG A 4 -2.24 11.34 26.17
C ARG A 4 -2.02 10.58 24.85
N VAL A 5 -3.06 9.89 24.37
CA VAL A 5 -3.02 9.13 23.10
C VAL A 5 -2.70 10.05 21.92
N TYR A 6 -3.35 11.19 21.82
CA TYR A 6 -3.12 12.14 20.74
C TYR A 6 -1.76 12.84 20.83
N ALA A 7 -1.32 13.20 22.06
CA ALA A 7 0.01 13.80 22.26
C ALA A 7 1.14 12.86 21.81
N ALA A 8 1.02 11.54 22.07
CA ALA A 8 1.97 10.54 21.59
C ALA A 8 1.99 10.42 20.05
N ARG A 9 1.01 10.98 19.34
CA ARG A 9 0.89 11.01 17.87
C ARG A 9 1.07 12.42 17.31
N SER A 10 1.75 13.29 18.04
CA SER A 10 2.08 14.67 17.64
C SER A 10 0.87 15.54 17.30
N VAL A 11 -0.30 15.25 17.90
CA VAL A 11 -1.47 16.12 17.80
C VAL A 11 -1.30 17.27 18.78
N CYS A 12 -1.18 18.49 18.26
CA CYS A 12 -0.92 19.70 19.04
C CYS A 12 -2.21 20.39 19.51
N GLY A 13 -3.32 20.21 18.79
CA GLY A 13 -4.57 20.87 19.12
C GLY A 13 -5.79 20.30 18.40
N PRO A 14 -6.99 20.83 18.70
CA PRO A 14 -8.24 20.39 18.08
C PRO A 14 -8.24 20.51 16.54
N ALA A 15 -7.56 21.52 16.00
CA ALA A 15 -7.45 21.72 14.56
C ALA A 15 -6.81 20.53 13.83
N ASP A 16 -5.90 19.81 14.49
CA ASP A 16 -5.27 18.61 13.89
C ASP A 16 -6.23 17.42 13.80
N LEU A 17 -7.35 17.49 14.49
CA LEU A 17 -8.39 16.46 14.52
C LEU A 17 -9.60 16.82 13.64
N GLU A 18 -9.60 18.02 13.04
CA GLU A 18 -10.62 18.42 12.07
C GLU A 18 -10.55 17.50 10.84
N GLN A 19 -11.72 16.97 10.46
CA GLN A 19 -11.86 15.98 9.39
C GLN A 19 -12.75 16.49 8.23
N GLY A 20 -13.00 17.78 8.18
CA GLY A 20 -13.77 18.42 7.11
C GLY A 20 -12.98 18.48 5.80
N LEU A 21 -13.65 18.33 4.65
CA LEU A 21 -13.00 18.45 3.33
C LEU A 21 -12.45 19.85 3.05
N SER A 22 -12.94 20.87 3.73
CA SER A 22 -12.40 22.24 3.69
C SER A 22 -10.97 22.35 4.23
N GLU A 23 -10.56 21.38 5.02
CA GLU A 23 -9.26 21.34 5.68
C GLU A 23 -8.18 20.62 4.86
N LEU A 24 -8.52 20.06 3.69
CA LEU A 24 -7.56 19.50 2.76
C LEU A 24 -6.62 20.57 2.24
N HIS A 25 -5.36 20.21 2.03
CA HIS A 25 -4.43 21.11 1.36
C HIS A 25 -4.94 21.45 -0.04
N PRO A 26 -4.82 22.71 -0.47
CA PRO A 26 -5.31 23.12 -1.78
C PRO A 26 -4.47 22.47 -2.91
N PRO A 27 -5.11 22.03 -4.01
CA PRO A 27 -4.43 21.35 -5.11
C PRO A 27 -3.27 22.12 -5.72
N HIS A 28 -3.36 23.43 -5.80
CA HIS A 28 -2.33 24.29 -6.42
C HIS A 28 -0.96 24.27 -5.70
N LEU A 29 -0.89 23.64 -4.52
CA LEU A 29 0.39 23.41 -3.83
C LEU A 29 1.17 22.22 -4.43
N LEU A 30 0.55 21.32 -5.19
CA LEU A 30 1.27 20.28 -5.92
C LEU A 30 1.94 20.89 -7.15
N SER A 31 3.23 20.70 -7.30
CA SER A 31 3.97 21.16 -8.47
C SER A 31 3.42 20.56 -9.76
N ASN A 32 3.38 21.34 -10.82
CA ASN A 32 2.90 20.97 -12.16
C ASN A 32 1.41 20.58 -12.25
N ILE A 33 0.61 20.78 -11.22
CA ILE A 33 -0.79 20.35 -11.22
C ILE A 33 -1.63 21.12 -12.25
N ASP A 34 -1.32 22.40 -12.46
CA ASP A 34 -2.01 23.22 -13.46
C ASP A 34 -1.65 22.76 -14.88
N ALA A 35 -0.39 22.44 -15.16
CA ALA A 35 0.04 21.87 -16.43
C ALA A 35 -0.61 20.50 -16.70
N ALA A 36 -0.75 19.67 -15.67
CA ALA A 36 -1.46 18.40 -15.76
C ALA A 36 -2.96 18.62 -16.07
N ALA A 37 -3.60 19.57 -15.41
CA ALA A 37 -5.00 19.90 -15.64
C ALA A 37 -5.23 20.45 -17.06
N GLU A 38 -4.35 21.32 -17.55
CA GLU A 38 -4.38 21.87 -18.91
C GLU A 38 -4.23 20.79 -19.98
N LEU A 39 -3.23 19.90 -19.83
CA LEU A 39 -2.99 18.76 -20.73
C LEU A 39 -4.23 17.86 -20.82
N LEU A 40 -4.80 17.49 -19.69
CA LEU A 40 -5.98 16.62 -19.64
C LEU A 40 -7.22 17.34 -20.19
N ALA A 41 -7.41 18.61 -19.87
CA ALA A 41 -8.54 19.41 -20.37
C ALA A 41 -8.46 19.58 -21.89
N GLY A 42 -7.27 19.87 -22.43
CA GLY A 42 -7.05 19.99 -23.88
C GLY A 42 -7.40 18.69 -24.60
N ASN A 43 -6.93 17.54 -24.09
CA ASN A 43 -7.23 16.23 -24.65
C ASN A 43 -8.74 15.90 -24.54
N LEU A 44 -9.37 16.15 -23.39
CA LEU A 44 -10.78 15.91 -23.14
C LEU A 44 -11.66 16.76 -24.08
N MET A 45 -11.37 18.05 -24.21
CA MET A 45 -12.11 18.97 -25.08
C MET A 45 -11.98 18.63 -26.57
N ALA A 46 -10.84 18.06 -26.96
CA ALA A 46 -10.61 17.56 -28.32
C ALA A 46 -11.26 16.20 -28.60
N GLY A 47 -11.86 15.54 -27.60
CA GLY A 47 -12.43 14.19 -27.72
C GLY A 47 -11.37 13.10 -27.86
N GLY A 48 -10.14 13.37 -27.40
CA GLY A 48 -8.98 12.48 -27.53
C GLY A 48 -9.09 11.23 -26.66
N ARG A 49 -8.24 10.25 -26.99
CA ARG A 49 -8.13 8.96 -26.31
C ARG A 49 -7.14 9.05 -25.15
N MET A 50 -7.61 8.82 -23.94
CA MET A 50 -6.79 8.79 -22.75
C MET A 50 -6.52 7.36 -22.33
N LEU A 51 -5.25 6.98 -22.20
CA LEU A 51 -4.85 5.67 -21.72
C LEU A 51 -4.21 5.78 -20.34
N ILE A 52 -4.83 5.12 -19.35
CA ILE A 52 -4.30 5.07 -17.99
C ILE A 52 -3.40 3.84 -17.86
N VAL A 53 -2.19 4.03 -17.37
CA VAL A 53 -1.25 2.94 -17.05
C VAL A 53 -1.14 2.86 -15.53
N GLY A 54 -1.81 1.87 -14.94
CA GLY A 54 -1.83 1.63 -13.50
C GLY A 54 -0.74 0.69 -13.01
N ASP A 55 -0.52 0.65 -11.69
CA ASP A 55 0.27 -0.41 -11.07
C ASP A 55 -0.58 -1.66 -10.79
N PHE A 56 0.09 -2.77 -10.48
CA PHE A 56 -0.50 -4.11 -10.29
C PHE A 56 -0.90 -4.40 -8.83
N ASP A 57 -1.08 -3.39 -8.01
CA ASP A 57 -1.54 -3.52 -6.62
C ASP A 57 -2.85 -2.78 -6.36
N ALA A 58 -3.28 -2.75 -5.09
CA ALA A 58 -4.56 -2.14 -4.74
C ALA A 58 -4.56 -0.61 -4.85
N ASP A 59 -3.42 0.06 -4.67
CA ASP A 59 -3.33 1.51 -4.88
C ASP A 59 -3.38 1.83 -6.37
N GLY A 60 -2.62 1.13 -7.22
CA GLY A 60 -2.72 1.25 -8.67
C GLY A 60 -4.12 0.95 -9.21
N ALA A 61 -4.80 -0.08 -8.66
CA ALA A 61 -6.16 -0.43 -9.06
C ALA A 61 -7.19 0.65 -8.67
N THR A 62 -7.11 1.19 -7.44
CA THR A 62 -8.00 2.26 -6.99
C THR A 62 -7.72 3.58 -7.71
N SER A 63 -6.45 3.87 -8.00
CA SER A 63 -6.01 5.02 -8.79
C SER A 63 -6.57 4.97 -10.21
N THR A 64 -6.44 3.82 -10.87
CA THR A 64 -6.98 3.58 -12.21
C THR A 64 -8.50 3.73 -12.24
N ALA A 65 -9.20 3.09 -11.30
CA ALA A 65 -10.65 3.17 -11.22
C ALA A 65 -11.14 4.60 -10.93
N LEU A 66 -10.46 5.32 -10.05
CA LEU A 66 -10.76 6.72 -9.74
C LEU A 66 -10.60 7.61 -10.96
N ALA A 67 -9.47 7.51 -11.66
CA ALA A 67 -9.18 8.31 -12.85
C ALA A 67 -10.23 8.08 -13.94
N ILE A 68 -10.56 6.82 -14.26
CA ILE A 68 -11.56 6.46 -15.27
C ILE A 68 -12.93 7.01 -14.88
N ARG A 69 -13.38 6.79 -13.64
CA ARG A 69 -14.68 7.28 -13.15
C ARG A 69 -14.77 8.80 -13.20
N ALA A 70 -13.71 9.49 -12.76
CA ALA A 70 -13.66 10.95 -12.74
C ALA A 70 -13.68 11.52 -14.16
N LEU A 71 -12.82 11.03 -15.07
CA LEU A 71 -12.73 11.48 -16.45
C LEU A 71 -14.04 11.25 -17.21
N ARG A 72 -14.65 10.07 -17.09
CA ARG A 72 -15.96 9.77 -17.69
C ARG A 72 -17.06 10.70 -17.15
N ALA A 73 -17.08 10.95 -15.85
CA ALA A 73 -18.04 11.87 -15.25
C ALA A 73 -17.84 13.34 -15.70
N MET A 74 -16.63 13.71 -16.12
CA MET A 74 -16.31 15.02 -16.71
C MET A 74 -16.57 15.10 -18.21
N GLY A 75 -16.98 13.99 -18.85
CA GLY A 75 -17.36 13.95 -20.26
C GLY A 75 -16.31 13.35 -21.20
N ALA A 76 -15.24 12.74 -20.68
CA ALA A 76 -14.28 12.02 -21.53
C ALA A 76 -14.94 10.77 -22.14
N ALA A 77 -15.04 10.73 -23.49
CA ALA A 77 -15.69 9.65 -24.21
C ALA A 77 -14.79 8.41 -24.39
N GLN A 78 -13.49 8.62 -24.49
CA GLN A 78 -12.51 7.58 -24.82
C GLN A 78 -11.46 7.48 -23.70
N VAL A 79 -11.75 6.68 -22.67
CA VAL A 79 -10.84 6.40 -21.55
C VAL A 79 -10.72 4.90 -21.40
N ASP A 80 -9.49 4.42 -21.53
CA ASP A 80 -9.13 3.01 -21.36
C ASP A 80 -7.95 2.87 -20.40
N TYR A 81 -7.58 1.64 -20.04
CA TYR A 81 -6.46 1.39 -19.13
C TYR A 81 -5.60 0.19 -19.56
N LEU A 82 -4.35 0.21 -19.14
CA LEU A 82 -3.42 -0.91 -19.13
C LEU A 82 -2.86 -1.12 -17.74
N VAL A 83 -2.67 -2.38 -17.37
CA VAL A 83 -1.89 -2.75 -16.19
C VAL A 83 -0.80 -3.71 -16.63
N PRO A 84 0.47 -3.42 -16.32
CA PRO A 84 1.53 -4.36 -16.64
C PRO A 84 1.36 -5.65 -15.84
N ASN A 85 1.48 -6.79 -16.51
CA ASN A 85 1.71 -8.03 -15.79
C ASN A 85 3.12 -7.98 -15.18
N ARG A 86 3.20 -8.03 -13.85
CA ARG A 86 4.48 -7.94 -13.12
C ARG A 86 5.51 -8.98 -13.51
N PHE A 87 5.07 -10.12 -14.07
CA PHE A 87 5.94 -11.22 -14.46
C PHE A 87 6.54 -11.00 -15.85
N ASP A 88 5.84 -10.30 -16.74
CA ASP A 88 6.22 -10.11 -18.13
C ASP A 88 6.88 -8.74 -18.37
N PHE A 89 6.32 -7.65 -17.81
CA PHE A 89 6.75 -6.27 -18.08
C PHE A 89 7.52 -5.62 -16.91
N GLY A 90 7.46 -6.22 -15.70
CA GLY A 90 8.07 -5.62 -14.52
C GLY A 90 7.21 -4.50 -13.93
N TYR A 91 7.85 -3.43 -13.46
CA TYR A 91 7.21 -2.31 -12.77
C TYR A 91 7.18 -1.05 -13.64
N GLY A 92 6.03 -0.37 -13.66
CA GLY A 92 5.85 0.93 -14.27
C GLY A 92 5.75 0.90 -15.81
N LEU A 93 5.87 2.08 -16.42
CA LEU A 93 5.84 2.24 -17.87
C LEU A 93 7.19 1.83 -18.48
N SER A 94 7.27 0.65 -19.10
CA SER A 94 8.45 0.18 -19.84
C SER A 94 8.31 0.45 -21.35
N PRO A 95 9.40 0.42 -22.14
CA PRO A 95 9.32 0.52 -23.60
C PRO A 95 8.41 -0.53 -24.22
N GLU A 96 8.45 -1.77 -23.73
CA GLU A 96 7.62 -2.88 -24.22
C GLU A 96 6.14 -2.62 -23.93
N LEU A 97 5.83 -2.02 -22.77
CA LEU A 97 4.46 -1.64 -22.45
C LEU A 97 3.97 -0.48 -23.32
N VAL A 98 4.85 0.43 -23.72
CA VAL A 98 4.54 1.51 -24.68
C VAL A 98 4.21 0.93 -26.07
N GLU A 99 4.89 -0.12 -26.53
CA GLU A 99 4.52 -0.82 -27.77
C GLU A 99 3.09 -1.37 -27.70
N VAL A 100 2.70 -1.96 -26.56
CA VAL A 100 1.32 -2.41 -26.34
C VAL A 100 0.37 -1.22 -26.31
N ALA A 101 0.74 -0.12 -25.64
CA ALA A 101 -0.08 1.09 -25.55
C ALA A 101 -0.35 1.70 -26.95
N GLN A 102 0.63 1.72 -27.84
CA GLN A 102 0.49 2.22 -29.22
C GLN A 102 -0.61 1.50 -30.00
N THR A 103 -0.85 0.22 -29.74
CA THR A 103 -1.94 -0.53 -30.40
C THR A 103 -3.31 0.03 -30.10
N ARG A 104 -3.46 0.79 -29.00
CA ARG A 104 -4.70 1.47 -28.59
C ARG A 104 -4.79 2.91 -29.07
N GLN A 105 -3.74 3.40 -29.75
CA GLN A 105 -3.66 4.75 -30.33
C GLN A 105 -4.06 5.87 -29.35
N PRO A 106 -3.43 5.97 -28.17
CA PRO A 106 -3.76 7.02 -27.22
C PRO A 106 -3.21 8.38 -27.68
N ASP A 107 -3.93 9.44 -27.39
CA ASP A 107 -3.49 10.82 -27.56
C ASP A 107 -2.73 11.32 -26.33
N VAL A 108 -2.91 10.66 -25.17
CA VAL A 108 -2.15 10.88 -23.95
C VAL A 108 -2.08 9.59 -23.14
N ILE A 109 -0.92 9.32 -22.55
CA ILE A 109 -0.74 8.29 -21.51
C ILE A 109 -0.71 8.98 -20.14
N ILE A 110 -1.46 8.43 -19.19
CA ILE A 110 -1.51 8.88 -17.80
C ILE A 110 -1.03 7.73 -16.93
N THR A 111 0.15 7.85 -16.32
CA THR A 111 0.56 6.85 -15.33
C THR A 111 -0.07 7.19 -13.98
N VAL A 112 -0.51 6.18 -13.25
CA VAL A 112 -1.06 6.34 -11.90
C VAL A 112 -0.38 5.36 -10.96
N ASP A 113 0.13 5.86 -9.85
CA ASP A 113 0.89 5.10 -8.85
C ASP A 113 2.20 4.49 -9.40
N ASN A 114 2.69 5.06 -10.48
CA ASN A 114 3.97 4.69 -11.11
C ASN A 114 4.42 5.79 -12.08
N GLY A 115 5.62 5.64 -12.62
CA GLY A 115 6.10 6.48 -13.72
C GLY A 115 7.29 7.35 -13.36
N ILE A 116 7.50 7.72 -12.09
CA ILE A 116 8.62 8.60 -11.70
C ILE A 116 10.00 8.00 -12.04
N SER A 117 10.11 6.69 -12.09
CA SER A 117 11.33 5.95 -12.46
C SER A 117 11.31 5.44 -13.91
N SER A 118 10.27 5.74 -14.70
CA SER A 118 10.03 5.19 -16.04
C SER A 118 10.72 5.99 -17.14
N ILE A 119 12.00 6.32 -16.98
CA ILE A 119 12.76 7.18 -17.92
C ILE A 119 12.71 6.61 -19.35
N ALA A 120 13.04 5.32 -19.50
CA ALA A 120 13.07 4.67 -20.82
C ALA A 120 11.68 4.55 -21.46
N GLY A 121 10.64 4.25 -20.66
CA GLY A 121 9.27 4.15 -21.15
C GLY A 121 8.72 5.51 -21.58
N VAL A 122 8.96 6.57 -20.83
CA VAL A 122 8.55 7.93 -21.21
C VAL A 122 9.30 8.38 -22.47
N ALA A 123 10.59 8.06 -22.60
CA ALA A 123 11.35 8.35 -23.81
C ALA A 123 10.78 7.60 -25.04
N ALA A 124 10.38 6.33 -24.89
CA ALA A 124 9.73 5.56 -25.95
C ALA A 124 8.36 6.15 -26.35
N ALA A 125 7.55 6.58 -25.38
CA ALA A 125 6.28 7.25 -25.64
C ALA A 125 6.48 8.58 -26.39
N ASN A 126 7.44 9.40 -25.97
CA ASN A 126 7.79 10.65 -26.62
C ASN A 126 8.26 10.41 -28.07
N ALA A 127 9.09 9.38 -28.31
CA ALA A 127 9.53 9.01 -29.65
C ALA A 127 8.37 8.58 -30.56
N ALA A 128 7.30 8.04 -29.96
CA ALA A 128 6.04 7.72 -30.65
C ALA A 128 5.08 8.91 -30.79
N GLY A 129 5.46 10.10 -30.31
CA GLY A 129 4.62 11.31 -30.35
C GLY A 129 3.48 11.30 -29.33
N ILE A 130 3.54 10.46 -28.31
CA ILE A 130 2.51 10.33 -27.28
C ILE A 130 2.97 11.04 -25.99
N PRO A 131 2.34 12.18 -25.60
CA PRO A 131 2.65 12.85 -24.35
C PRO A 131 2.29 11.97 -23.14
N VAL A 132 3.12 12.04 -22.10
CA VAL A 132 2.92 11.30 -20.85
C VAL A 132 2.68 12.26 -19.70
N LEU A 133 1.59 12.07 -18.97
CA LEU A 133 1.37 12.65 -17.64
C LEU A 133 1.76 11.60 -16.59
N VAL A 134 2.76 11.90 -15.78
CA VAL A 134 3.12 11.07 -14.63
C VAL A 134 2.39 11.55 -13.39
N THR A 135 1.62 10.66 -12.75
CA THR A 135 1.08 10.88 -11.41
C THR A 135 1.57 9.75 -10.50
N ASP A 136 2.40 10.11 -9.54
CA ASP A 136 3.13 9.16 -8.71
C ASP A 136 3.38 9.73 -7.32
N HIS A 137 3.74 8.89 -6.37
CA HIS A 137 4.10 9.27 -5.01
C HIS A 137 5.43 8.64 -4.55
N HIS A 138 6.01 7.78 -5.36
CA HIS A 138 7.29 7.17 -5.06
C HIS A 138 8.42 8.19 -5.09
N LEU A 139 9.51 7.90 -4.36
CA LEU A 139 10.67 8.78 -4.33
C LEU A 139 11.34 8.85 -5.71
N PRO A 140 11.63 10.05 -6.20
CA PRO A 140 12.33 10.22 -7.49
C PRO A 140 13.77 9.67 -7.41
N GLY A 141 14.28 9.23 -8.56
CA GLY A 141 15.70 8.94 -8.74
C GLY A 141 16.53 10.21 -8.95
N ALA A 142 17.82 10.04 -9.27
CA ALA A 142 18.71 11.15 -9.61
C ALA A 142 18.28 11.88 -10.89
N GLU A 143 17.63 11.16 -11.82
CA GLU A 143 17.11 11.69 -13.08
C GLU A 143 15.58 11.50 -13.11
N LEU A 144 14.89 12.46 -13.70
CA LEU A 144 13.45 12.44 -13.91
C LEU A 144 13.12 12.11 -15.36
N PRO A 145 12.00 11.39 -15.62
CA PRO A 145 11.54 11.16 -16.97
C PRO A 145 11.12 12.49 -17.63
N GLN A 146 11.34 12.62 -18.93
CA GLN A 146 10.98 13.78 -19.74
C GLN A 146 9.47 13.75 -20.10
N ALA A 147 8.62 13.68 -19.09
CA ALA A 147 7.16 13.67 -19.23
C ALA A 147 6.61 15.08 -19.54
N ALA A 148 5.44 15.15 -20.17
CA ALA A 148 4.74 16.41 -20.42
C ALA A 148 4.38 17.15 -19.12
N ALA A 149 4.03 16.40 -18.06
CA ALA A 149 3.95 16.90 -16.69
C ALA A 149 4.22 15.74 -15.70
N ILE A 150 4.75 16.08 -14.53
CA ILE A 150 4.96 15.16 -13.42
C ILE A 150 4.31 15.76 -12.18
N VAL A 151 3.30 15.09 -11.64
CA VAL A 151 2.67 15.44 -10.37
C VAL A 151 3.05 14.40 -9.34
N ASN A 152 3.91 14.79 -8.41
CA ASN A 152 4.38 13.91 -7.35
C ASN A 152 4.79 14.77 -6.15
N PRO A 153 4.19 14.58 -4.95
CA PRO A 153 4.50 15.38 -3.77
C PRO A 153 5.94 15.21 -3.27
N ASN A 154 6.64 14.18 -3.72
CA ASN A 154 8.03 13.85 -3.35
C ASN A 154 9.07 14.39 -4.34
N LEU A 155 8.67 15.22 -5.33
CA LEU A 155 9.63 15.95 -6.14
C LEU A 155 10.50 16.85 -5.25
N PRO A 156 11.78 17.08 -5.64
CA PRO A 156 12.58 18.12 -4.98
C PRO A 156 11.84 19.46 -4.97
N ASP A 157 11.84 20.12 -3.83
CA ASP A 157 11.24 21.45 -3.61
C ASP A 157 9.72 21.55 -3.86
N ASP A 158 9.02 20.43 -4.00
CA ASP A 158 7.55 20.45 -4.09
C ASP A 158 6.94 21.02 -2.80
N PRO A 159 6.10 22.07 -2.86
CA PRO A 159 5.60 22.75 -1.66
C PRO A 159 4.41 22.04 -0.99
N PHE A 160 3.88 20.94 -1.56
CA PHE A 160 2.74 20.24 -0.98
C PHE A 160 3.09 19.63 0.38
N PRO A 161 2.35 19.96 1.46
CA PRO A 161 2.76 19.58 2.80
C PRO A 161 2.65 18.08 3.10
N SER A 162 1.69 17.38 2.47
CA SER A 162 1.48 15.93 2.68
C SER A 162 2.36 15.12 1.73
N LYS A 163 3.57 14.78 2.17
CA LYS A 163 4.52 13.96 1.41
C LYS A 163 4.13 12.47 1.36
N SER A 164 3.13 12.10 2.11
CA SER A 164 2.69 10.71 2.29
C SER A 164 1.40 10.38 1.53
N LEU A 165 1.00 11.20 0.55
CA LEU A 165 -0.13 10.81 -0.32
C LEU A 165 0.18 9.47 -0.98
N ALA A 166 -0.79 8.57 -1.03
CA ALA A 166 -0.77 7.40 -1.90
C ALA A 166 -1.02 7.80 -3.36
N GLY A 167 -0.72 6.94 -4.32
CA GLY A 167 -0.95 7.20 -5.75
C GLY A 167 -2.39 7.61 -6.04
N VAL A 168 -3.38 6.96 -5.41
CA VAL A 168 -4.79 7.32 -5.52
C VAL A 168 -5.10 8.73 -4.99
N GLY A 169 -4.37 9.17 -3.97
CA GLY A 169 -4.46 10.54 -3.45
C GLY A 169 -3.94 11.55 -4.46
N VAL A 170 -2.83 11.27 -5.11
CA VAL A 170 -2.23 12.16 -6.13
C VAL A 170 -3.18 12.33 -7.31
N ILE A 171 -3.67 11.23 -7.90
CA ILE A 171 -4.60 11.34 -9.02
C ILE A 171 -5.94 11.98 -8.61
N PHE A 172 -6.40 11.80 -7.37
CA PHE A 172 -7.57 12.50 -6.86
C PHE A 172 -7.38 14.03 -6.89
N TYR A 173 -6.21 14.52 -6.47
CA TYR A 173 -5.86 15.95 -6.52
C TYR A 173 -5.78 16.47 -7.96
N VAL A 174 -5.21 15.69 -8.89
CA VAL A 174 -5.20 16.02 -10.32
C VAL A 174 -6.63 16.13 -10.86
N MET A 175 -7.54 15.24 -10.49
CA MET A 175 -8.94 15.31 -10.90
C MET A 175 -9.67 16.51 -10.29
N LEU A 176 -9.32 16.94 -9.06
CA LEU A 176 -9.84 18.19 -8.46
C LEU A 176 -9.42 19.42 -9.28
N ALA A 177 -8.15 19.49 -9.67
CA ALA A 177 -7.60 20.57 -10.49
C ALA A 177 -8.24 20.58 -11.89
N LEU A 178 -8.32 19.43 -12.54
CA LEU A 178 -8.98 19.28 -13.85
C LEU A 178 -10.45 19.75 -13.79
N ARG A 179 -11.21 19.30 -12.79
CA ARG A 179 -12.61 19.77 -12.63
C ARG A 179 -12.68 21.29 -12.47
N SER A 180 -11.78 21.87 -11.70
CA SER A 180 -11.73 23.32 -11.49
C SER A 180 -11.41 24.07 -12.79
N TYR A 181 -10.45 23.56 -13.58
CA TYR A 181 -10.10 24.10 -14.90
C TYR A 181 -11.30 24.04 -15.86
N LEU A 182 -11.94 22.88 -15.99
CA LEU A 182 -13.11 22.67 -16.85
C LEU A 182 -14.29 23.55 -16.45
N ARG A 183 -14.50 23.77 -15.16
CA ARG A 183 -15.52 24.72 -14.65
C ARG A 183 -15.21 26.14 -15.10
N ALA A 184 -13.97 26.60 -14.92
CA ALA A 184 -13.54 27.94 -15.31
C ALA A 184 -13.64 28.14 -16.83
N ALA A 185 -13.39 27.10 -17.64
CA ALA A 185 -13.56 27.12 -19.09
C ALA A 185 -15.03 27.02 -19.55
N GLY A 186 -16.00 26.91 -18.64
CA GLY A 186 -17.42 26.80 -18.98
C GLY A 186 -17.84 25.46 -19.61
N TRP A 187 -16.96 24.43 -19.55
CA TRP A 187 -17.11 23.13 -20.17
C TRP A 187 -18.42 22.43 -19.80
N PHE A 188 -18.72 22.32 -18.53
CA PHE A 188 -19.92 21.64 -18.04
C PHE A 188 -21.22 22.25 -18.56
N THR A 189 -21.28 23.59 -18.65
CA THR A 189 -22.41 24.30 -19.22
C THR A 189 -22.51 24.09 -20.73
N ALA A 190 -21.40 24.19 -21.44
CA ALA A 190 -21.35 24.03 -22.89
C ALA A 190 -21.73 22.59 -23.34
N GLN A 191 -21.38 21.58 -22.56
CA GLN A 191 -21.69 20.18 -22.86
C GLN A 191 -22.97 19.67 -22.20
N ALA A 192 -23.69 20.50 -21.45
CA ALA A 192 -24.86 20.11 -20.65
C ALA A 192 -24.59 18.94 -19.69
N ILE A 193 -23.35 18.87 -19.14
CA ILE A 193 -22.92 17.88 -18.17
C ILE A 193 -23.09 18.45 -16.76
N VAL A 194 -23.68 17.67 -15.86
CA VAL A 194 -23.71 18.02 -14.43
C VAL A 194 -22.30 17.91 -13.86
N GLU A 195 -21.79 19.00 -13.30
CA GLU A 195 -20.46 18.98 -12.68
C GLU A 195 -20.33 17.89 -11.62
N PRO A 196 -19.34 16.96 -11.73
CA PRO A 196 -19.25 15.82 -10.84
C PRO A 196 -18.78 16.20 -9.44
N ARG A 197 -19.38 15.55 -8.44
CA ARG A 197 -18.96 15.67 -7.04
C ARG A 197 -17.87 14.66 -6.75
N LEU A 198 -16.58 15.02 -6.95
CA LEU A 198 -15.46 14.10 -6.80
C LEU A 198 -15.32 13.50 -5.38
N ALA A 199 -15.90 14.13 -4.36
CA ALA A 199 -16.02 13.54 -3.04
C ALA A 199 -16.74 12.17 -3.04
N GLN A 200 -17.49 11.86 -4.11
CA GLN A 200 -18.10 10.53 -4.27
C GLN A 200 -17.08 9.41 -4.51
N LEU A 201 -15.86 9.74 -4.87
CA LEU A 201 -14.75 8.79 -5.12
C LEU A 201 -13.81 8.61 -3.93
N LEU A 202 -14.12 9.22 -2.78
CA LEU A 202 -13.28 9.12 -1.58
C LEU A 202 -13.25 7.72 -0.96
N ASP A 203 -14.19 6.88 -1.29
CA ASP A 203 -14.16 5.44 -0.96
C ASP A 203 -12.96 4.73 -1.62
N LEU A 204 -12.68 5.03 -2.89
CA LEU A 204 -11.50 4.53 -3.61
C LEU A 204 -10.21 5.11 -3.00
N VAL A 205 -10.19 6.43 -2.71
CA VAL A 205 -9.03 7.08 -2.07
C VAL A 205 -8.72 6.45 -0.72
N ALA A 206 -9.75 6.22 0.11
CA ALA A 206 -9.57 5.59 1.40
C ALA A 206 -9.00 4.16 1.29
N LEU A 207 -9.49 3.39 0.33
CA LEU A 207 -9.03 2.01 0.13
C LEU A 207 -7.58 1.95 -0.34
N GLY A 208 -7.19 2.74 -1.36
CA GLY A 208 -5.82 2.78 -1.87
C GLY A 208 -4.84 3.28 -0.80
N THR A 209 -5.14 4.41 -0.15
CA THR A 209 -4.30 4.99 0.92
C THR A 209 -3.96 3.99 2.03
N VAL A 210 -4.95 3.20 2.48
CA VAL A 210 -4.72 2.19 3.53
C VAL A 210 -4.02 0.96 2.98
N ALA A 211 -4.33 0.54 1.76
CA ALA A 211 -3.72 -0.64 1.14
C ALA A 211 -2.24 -0.43 0.80
N ASP A 212 -1.84 0.78 0.44
CA ASP A 212 -0.46 1.21 0.24
C ASP A 212 0.31 1.39 1.56
N VAL A 213 -0.38 1.33 2.71
CA VAL A 213 0.23 1.58 4.03
C VAL A 213 0.79 3.01 4.13
N ALA A 214 0.19 3.97 3.44
CA ALA A 214 0.59 5.37 3.48
C ALA A 214 0.51 5.94 4.90
N VAL A 215 1.46 6.81 5.27
CA VAL A 215 1.44 7.47 6.57
C VAL A 215 0.18 8.32 6.69
N LEU A 216 -0.57 8.14 7.78
CA LEU A 216 -1.79 8.87 8.08
C LEU A 216 -1.47 10.24 8.70
N ASP A 217 -0.84 11.11 7.92
CA ASP A 217 -0.73 12.51 8.26
C ASP A 217 -2.13 13.18 8.28
N ARG A 218 -2.20 14.46 8.63
CA ARG A 218 -3.50 15.16 8.74
C ARG A 218 -4.33 15.06 7.44
N ASN A 219 -3.71 15.26 6.29
CA ASN A 219 -4.39 15.25 5.00
C ASN A 219 -4.94 13.86 4.66
N ASN A 220 -4.13 12.81 4.84
CA ASN A 220 -4.55 11.43 4.62
C ASN A 220 -5.64 10.99 5.61
N ARG A 221 -5.62 11.45 6.86
CA ARG A 221 -6.70 11.17 7.82
C ARG A 221 -8.04 11.77 7.40
N ILE A 222 -8.02 12.98 6.82
CA ILE A 222 -9.24 13.61 6.28
C ILE A 222 -9.80 12.78 5.12
N LEU A 223 -8.97 12.48 4.12
CA LEU A 223 -9.36 11.68 2.96
C LEU A 223 -9.92 10.31 3.38
N LEU A 224 -9.22 9.62 4.27
CA LEU A 224 -9.60 8.30 4.78
C LEU A 224 -10.93 8.34 5.55
N GLU A 225 -11.10 9.25 6.48
CA GLU A 225 -12.33 9.31 7.27
C GLU A 225 -13.54 9.68 6.40
N GLN A 226 -13.37 10.57 5.44
CA GLN A 226 -14.47 10.91 4.51
C GLN A 226 -14.85 9.70 3.63
N GLY A 227 -13.88 8.91 3.19
CA GLY A 227 -14.13 7.65 2.48
C GLY A 227 -14.82 6.61 3.37
N LEU A 228 -14.34 6.42 4.61
CA LEU A 228 -14.96 5.51 5.58
C LEU A 228 -16.41 5.91 5.91
N ARG A 229 -16.70 7.21 6.07
CA ARG A 229 -18.08 7.70 6.28
C ARG A 229 -19.01 7.30 5.13
N ARG A 230 -18.53 7.42 3.88
CA ARG A 230 -19.30 7.01 2.70
C ARG A 230 -19.54 5.51 2.68
N MET A 231 -18.52 4.71 2.94
CA MET A 231 -18.64 3.25 3.01
C MET A 231 -19.61 2.82 4.12
N ARG A 232 -19.52 3.43 5.30
CA ARG A 232 -20.45 3.17 6.43
C ARG A 232 -21.89 3.52 6.08
N ALA A 233 -22.10 4.58 5.31
CA ALA A 233 -23.42 5.01 4.82
C ALA A 233 -23.94 4.14 3.65
N GLY A 234 -23.12 3.21 3.10
CA GLY A 234 -23.49 2.41 1.93
C GLY A 234 -23.46 3.18 0.61
N GLN A 235 -22.72 4.28 0.55
CA GLN A 235 -22.57 5.16 -0.61
C GLN A 235 -21.27 4.91 -1.39
N ALA A 236 -20.59 3.82 -1.12
CA ALA A 236 -19.39 3.40 -1.86
C ALA A 236 -19.79 2.76 -3.21
N CYS A 237 -18.81 2.63 -4.11
CA CYS A 237 -19.01 1.94 -5.37
C CYS A 237 -19.41 0.46 -5.13
N PRO A 238 -20.19 -0.16 -6.04
CA PRO A 238 -20.66 -1.54 -5.88
C PRO A 238 -19.55 -2.54 -5.60
N GLY A 239 -18.36 -2.36 -6.21
CA GLY A 239 -17.19 -3.22 -5.99
C GLY A 239 -16.70 -3.23 -4.53
N ILE A 240 -16.59 -2.05 -3.90
CA ILE A 240 -16.20 -1.95 -2.49
C ILE A 240 -17.26 -2.59 -1.58
N LEU A 241 -18.55 -2.35 -1.86
CA LEU A 241 -19.64 -2.95 -1.08
C LEU A 241 -19.64 -4.48 -1.21
N ALA A 242 -19.40 -5.01 -2.41
CA ALA A 242 -19.28 -6.45 -2.65
C ALA A 242 -18.05 -7.05 -1.95
N LEU A 243 -16.91 -6.38 -1.96
CA LEU A 243 -15.72 -6.82 -1.22
C LEU A 243 -15.95 -6.86 0.30
N LEU A 244 -16.71 -5.90 0.86
CA LEU A 244 -17.10 -5.90 2.27
C LEU A 244 -18.01 -7.11 2.58
N GLU A 245 -18.97 -7.40 1.70
CA GLU A 245 -19.88 -8.53 1.85
C GLU A 245 -19.11 -9.86 1.88
N VAL A 246 -18.27 -10.14 0.88
CA VAL A 246 -17.51 -11.39 0.80
C VAL A 246 -16.46 -11.50 1.91
N ALA A 247 -15.98 -10.36 2.44
CA ALA A 247 -15.10 -10.32 3.60
C ALA A 247 -15.83 -10.51 4.94
N GLY A 248 -17.17 -10.56 4.95
CA GLY A 248 -17.97 -10.65 6.17
C GLY A 248 -17.83 -9.43 7.08
N ARG A 249 -17.59 -8.23 6.50
CA ARG A 249 -17.41 -7.00 7.27
C ARG A 249 -18.71 -6.18 7.31
N ALA A 250 -19.17 -5.91 8.53
CA ALA A 250 -20.36 -5.09 8.73
C ALA A 250 -20.02 -3.61 8.47
N ARG A 251 -20.56 -3.05 7.37
CA ARG A 251 -20.23 -1.69 6.91
C ARG A 251 -20.36 -0.61 7.98
N HIS A 252 -21.39 -0.66 8.86
CA HIS A 252 -21.62 0.34 9.91
C HIS A 252 -20.55 0.34 11.02
N ARG A 253 -19.70 -0.70 11.08
CA ARG A 253 -18.59 -0.83 12.03
C ARG A 253 -17.22 -0.73 11.37
N LEU A 254 -17.19 -0.39 10.09
CA LEU A 254 -15.97 -0.38 9.29
C LEU A 254 -14.91 0.56 9.88
N MET A 255 -13.69 0.07 9.94
CA MET A 255 -12.51 0.81 10.38
C MET A 255 -11.43 0.77 9.29
N ALA A 256 -10.42 1.64 9.40
CA ALA A 256 -9.27 1.63 8.48
C ALA A 256 -8.60 0.25 8.40
N ALA A 257 -8.44 -0.44 9.53
CA ALA A 257 -7.87 -1.78 9.57
C ALA A 257 -8.63 -2.79 8.67
N ASP A 258 -9.95 -2.66 8.51
CA ASP A 258 -10.72 -3.54 7.61
C ASP A 258 -10.33 -3.32 6.13
N LEU A 259 -9.99 -2.09 5.74
CA LEU A 259 -9.51 -1.81 4.39
C LEU A 259 -8.16 -2.49 4.14
N GLY A 260 -7.22 -2.34 5.08
CA GLY A 260 -5.87 -2.91 4.98
C GLY A 260 -5.81 -4.43 5.13
N PHE A 261 -6.62 -5.03 6.01
CA PHE A 261 -6.54 -6.46 6.33
C PHE A 261 -7.63 -7.32 5.68
N ALA A 262 -8.70 -6.71 5.18
CA ALA A 262 -9.76 -7.46 4.53
C ALA A 262 -9.91 -7.12 3.03
N LEU A 263 -10.04 -5.85 2.63
CA LEU A 263 -10.28 -5.48 1.24
C LEU A 263 -9.00 -5.47 0.40
N GLY A 264 -7.98 -4.73 0.82
CA GLY A 264 -6.71 -4.61 0.11
C GLY A 264 -6.07 -5.96 -0.26
N PRO A 265 -5.99 -6.94 0.66
CA PRO A 265 -5.44 -8.26 0.34
C PRO A 265 -6.19 -9.03 -0.74
N ARG A 266 -7.51 -8.81 -0.90
CA ARG A 266 -8.32 -9.44 -1.96
C ARG A 266 -7.99 -8.84 -3.32
N LEU A 267 -7.87 -7.51 -3.42
CA LEU A 267 -7.41 -6.85 -4.64
C LEU A 267 -5.96 -7.26 -4.96
N ASN A 268 -5.05 -7.16 -3.99
CA ASN A 268 -3.64 -7.49 -4.17
C ASN A 268 -3.42 -8.96 -4.60
N ALA A 269 -4.33 -9.89 -4.27
CA ALA A 269 -4.22 -11.27 -4.69
C ALA A 269 -4.33 -11.43 -6.21
N ALA A 270 -5.13 -10.59 -6.89
CA ALA A 270 -5.21 -10.58 -8.35
C ALA A 270 -3.85 -10.27 -8.99
N GLY A 271 -3.22 -9.16 -8.63
CA GLY A 271 -1.91 -8.77 -9.17
C GLY A 271 -0.74 -9.67 -8.75
N ARG A 272 -0.94 -10.56 -7.76
CA ARG A 272 0.08 -11.52 -7.32
C ARG A 272 -0.03 -12.87 -7.99
N LEU A 273 -1.23 -13.32 -8.36
CA LEU A 273 -1.48 -14.67 -8.87
C LEU A 273 -2.00 -14.69 -10.30
N LYS A 274 -2.58 -13.59 -10.78
CA LYS A 274 -3.19 -13.48 -12.11
C LYS A 274 -2.96 -12.07 -12.70
N ASP A 275 -4.04 -11.32 -12.88
CA ASP A 275 -4.10 -10.02 -13.54
C ASP A 275 -4.94 -9.07 -12.69
N MET A 276 -4.39 -7.89 -12.39
CA MET A 276 -5.05 -6.84 -11.62
C MET A 276 -6.27 -6.25 -12.34
N SER A 277 -6.41 -6.43 -13.65
CA SER A 277 -7.59 -5.96 -14.40
C SER A 277 -8.90 -6.43 -13.76
N ARG A 278 -8.94 -7.65 -13.18
CA ARG A 278 -10.12 -8.12 -12.45
C ARG A 278 -10.44 -7.28 -11.21
N GLY A 279 -9.41 -6.82 -10.51
CA GLY A 279 -9.57 -5.87 -9.39
C GLY A 279 -10.14 -4.54 -9.86
N ILE A 280 -9.59 -3.99 -10.93
CA ILE A 280 -10.05 -2.74 -11.55
C ILE A 280 -11.50 -2.87 -12.06
N GLU A 281 -11.84 -3.94 -12.75
CA GLU A 281 -13.20 -4.21 -13.21
C GLU A 281 -14.22 -4.28 -12.06
N CYS A 282 -13.82 -4.89 -10.92
CA CYS A 282 -14.64 -4.89 -9.71
C CYS A 282 -14.96 -3.46 -9.24
N LEU A 283 -13.97 -2.57 -9.28
CA LEU A 283 -14.12 -1.18 -8.84
C LEU A 283 -14.81 -0.28 -9.88
N LEU A 284 -14.80 -0.67 -11.15
CA LEU A 284 -15.41 0.11 -12.25
C LEU A 284 -16.86 -0.24 -12.53
N THR A 285 -17.31 -1.46 -12.25
CA THR A 285 -18.68 -1.86 -12.54
C THR A 285 -19.68 -1.12 -11.65
N ASP A 286 -20.80 -0.67 -12.27
CA ASP A 286 -21.94 -0.09 -11.54
C ASP A 286 -23.05 -1.13 -11.29
N CYS A 287 -22.88 -2.37 -11.79
CA CYS A 287 -23.80 -3.47 -11.56
C CYS A 287 -23.44 -4.25 -10.28
N PRO A 288 -24.30 -4.24 -9.23
CA PRO A 288 -24.00 -4.93 -7.97
C PRO A 288 -23.80 -6.44 -8.13
N GLN A 289 -24.52 -7.08 -9.03
CA GLN A 289 -24.43 -8.52 -9.29
C GLN A 289 -23.07 -8.88 -9.90
N THR A 290 -22.61 -8.09 -10.90
CA THR A 290 -21.30 -8.25 -11.52
C THR A 290 -20.19 -7.99 -10.48
N ALA A 291 -20.32 -6.93 -9.68
CA ALA A 291 -19.39 -6.62 -8.60
C ALA A 291 -19.25 -7.78 -7.60
N LEU A 292 -20.38 -8.38 -7.19
CA LEU A 292 -20.37 -9.51 -6.26
C LEU A 292 -19.73 -10.76 -6.87
N ALA A 293 -19.99 -11.04 -8.14
CA ALA A 293 -19.35 -12.15 -8.83
C ALA A 293 -17.83 -12.01 -8.86
N ILE A 294 -17.33 -10.82 -9.25
CA ILE A 294 -15.89 -10.54 -9.28
C ILE A 294 -15.30 -10.54 -7.86
N ALA A 295 -15.97 -9.96 -6.87
CA ALA A 295 -15.50 -9.98 -5.49
C ALA A 295 -15.32 -11.40 -4.94
N ARG A 296 -16.18 -12.35 -5.32
CA ARG A 296 -16.03 -13.78 -4.99
C ARG A 296 -14.81 -14.41 -5.65
N GLU A 297 -14.52 -14.06 -6.90
CA GLU A 297 -13.29 -14.50 -7.58
C GLU A 297 -12.04 -13.97 -6.85
N LEU A 298 -12.04 -12.69 -6.49
CA LEU A 298 -10.94 -12.07 -5.74
C LEU A 298 -10.76 -12.70 -4.34
N ASP A 299 -11.87 -13.07 -3.67
CA ASP A 299 -11.81 -13.79 -2.39
C ASP A 299 -11.23 -15.20 -2.56
N ALA A 300 -11.59 -15.91 -3.64
CA ALA A 300 -11.00 -17.21 -3.94
C ALA A 300 -9.47 -17.10 -4.20
N LEU A 301 -9.03 -16.12 -5.00
CA LEU A 301 -7.61 -15.83 -5.21
C LEU A 301 -6.89 -15.48 -3.90
N ASN A 302 -7.50 -14.71 -3.03
CA ASN A 302 -6.92 -14.38 -1.73
C ASN A 302 -6.81 -15.59 -0.79
N ARG A 303 -7.76 -16.54 -0.85
CA ARG A 303 -7.65 -17.83 -0.14
C ARG A 303 -6.49 -18.64 -0.67
N GLN A 304 -6.41 -18.83 -1.99
CA GLN A 304 -5.31 -19.53 -2.63
C GLN A 304 -3.94 -18.90 -2.27
N ARG A 305 -3.84 -17.58 -2.31
CA ARG A 305 -2.61 -16.88 -1.89
C ARG A 305 -2.26 -17.17 -0.43
N ARG A 306 -3.26 -17.23 0.48
CA ARG A 306 -3.01 -17.56 1.90
C ARG A 306 -2.53 -18.99 2.11
N GLU A 307 -3.07 -19.94 1.35
CA GLU A 307 -2.64 -21.34 1.38
C GLU A 307 -1.17 -21.45 0.95
N ILE A 308 -0.80 -20.83 -0.19
CA ILE A 308 0.59 -20.76 -0.65
C ILE A 308 1.48 -20.09 0.40
N GLU A 309 1.04 -18.97 0.98
CA GLU A 309 1.79 -18.25 2.02
C GLU A 309 2.02 -19.14 3.26
N GLN A 310 1.00 -19.85 3.70
CA GLN A 310 1.09 -20.71 4.88
C GLN A 310 2.05 -21.89 4.65
N GLU A 311 1.98 -22.52 3.49
CA GLU A 311 2.89 -23.61 3.10
C GLU A 311 4.35 -23.11 3.06
N MET A 312 4.60 -22.01 2.34
CA MET A 312 5.94 -21.40 2.27
C MET A 312 6.45 -20.96 3.65
N HIS A 313 5.57 -20.46 4.52
CA HIS A 313 5.95 -20.06 5.87
C HIS A 313 6.37 -21.26 6.73
N GLN A 314 5.65 -22.39 6.64
CA GLN A 314 6.03 -23.64 7.34
C GLN A 314 7.37 -24.16 6.84
N GLN A 315 7.61 -24.17 5.53
CA GLN A 315 8.89 -24.56 4.94
C GLN A 315 10.05 -23.67 5.43
N ALA A 316 9.83 -22.34 5.45
CA ALA A 316 10.83 -21.39 5.91
C ALA A 316 11.16 -21.57 7.40
N LEU A 317 10.16 -21.87 8.24
CA LEU A 317 10.39 -22.13 9.66
C LEU A 317 11.17 -23.42 9.89
N ALA A 318 10.84 -24.50 9.18
CA ALA A 318 11.57 -25.76 9.25
C ALA A 318 13.05 -25.58 8.83
N SER A 319 13.31 -24.80 7.78
CA SER A 319 14.67 -24.44 7.36
C SER A 319 15.42 -23.63 8.41
N LEU A 320 14.74 -22.70 9.10
CA LEU A 320 15.35 -21.92 10.19
C LEU A 320 15.63 -22.76 11.44
N GLU A 321 14.77 -23.72 11.79
CA GLU A 321 14.99 -24.64 12.91
C GLU A 321 16.20 -25.55 12.64
N THR A 322 16.36 -26.02 11.40
CA THR A 322 17.55 -26.77 10.98
C THR A 322 18.82 -25.93 11.14
N LEU A 323 18.78 -24.68 10.63
CA LEU A 323 19.91 -23.75 10.78
C LEU A 323 20.23 -23.43 12.25
N GLN A 324 19.23 -23.27 13.10
CA GLN A 324 19.41 -23.01 14.53
C GLN A 324 20.02 -24.25 15.25
N THR A 325 19.67 -25.46 14.82
CA THR A 325 20.21 -26.69 15.36
C THR A 325 21.66 -26.88 14.94
N GLU A 326 22.00 -26.59 13.69
CA GLU A 326 23.37 -26.61 13.17
C GLU A 326 24.25 -25.52 13.81
N LEU A 327 23.65 -24.36 14.14
CA LEU A 327 24.29 -23.22 14.80
C LEU A 327 24.22 -23.33 16.34
N ALA A 328 24.03 -24.51 16.94
CA ALA A 328 23.66 -24.78 18.34
C ALA A 328 24.42 -24.00 19.46
N THR A 329 25.32 -23.09 19.08
CA THR A 329 26.04 -22.17 19.95
C THR A 329 26.09 -20.74 19.43
N ALA A 330 25.48 -20.40 18.27
CA ALA A 330 25.59 -19.10 17.64
C ALA A 330 24.28 -18.31 17.77
N SER A 331 24.39 -17.00 18.01
CA SER A 331 23.29 -16.05 17.93
C SER A 331 22.69 -16.05 16.53
N LEU A 332 21.39 -15.77 16.42
CA LEU A 332 20.72 -15.57 15.12
C LEU A 332 21.50 -14.56 14.26
N PRO A 333 21.67 -14.83 12.95
CA PRO A 333 22.27 -13.86 12.05
C PRO A 333 21.58 -12.49 12.11
N HIS A 334 22.34 -11.41 11.94
CA HIS A 334 21.78 -10.06 11.95
C HIS A 334 20.90 -9.80 10.71
N GLY A 335 21.26 -10.36 9.56
CA GLY A 335 20.50 -10.34 8.31
C GLY A 335 20.25 -11.75 7.77
N LEU A 336 19.03 -12.02 7.32
CA LEU A 336 18.60 -13.34 6.86
C LEU A 336 18.34 -13.36 5.36
N CYS A 337 18.96 -14.31 4.65
CA CYS A 337 18.61 -14.65 3.27
C CYS A 337 18.08 -16.08 3.23
N LEU A 338 16.87 -16.24 2.68
CA LEU A 338 16.18 -17.51 2.56
C LEU A 338 15.91 -17.81 1.09
N LEU A 339 16.13 -19.04 0.67
CA LEU A 339 15.90 -19.50 -0.69
C LEU A 339 15.26 -20.88 -0.67
N ASP A 340 14.18 -21.06 -1.39
CA ASP A 340 13.65 -22.36 -1.77
C ASP A 340 13.19 -22.35 -3.22
N ALA A 341 13.46 -23.44 -3.93
CA ALA A 341 13.15 -23.55 -5.37
C ALA A 341 11.65 -23.65 -5.66
N SER A 342 10.86 -24.08 -4.67
CA SER A 342 9.40 -24.24 -4.77
C SER A 342 8.62 -22.94 -4.49
N TRP A 343 9.29 -21.92 -3.96
CA TRP A 343 8.57 -20.70 -3.54
C TRP A 343 8.04 -19.88 -4.71
N HIS A 344 6.81 -19.42 -4.52
CA HIS A 344 6.11 -18.60 -5.51
C HIS A 344 6.58 -17.14 -5.47
N GLN A 345 7.04 -16.59 -6.60
CA GLN A 345 7.58 -15.23 -6.70
C GLN A 345 6.62 -14.14 -6.20
N GLY A 346 5.32 -14.29 -6.44
CA GLY A 346 4.28 -13.35 -5.98
C GLY A 346 4.08 -13.32 -4.47
N VAL A 347 4.61 -14.31 -3.72
CA VAL A 347 4.37 -14.50 -2.28
C VAL A 347 5.63 -14.30 -1.43
N VAL A 348 6.84 -14.38 -2.01
CA VAL A 348 8.10 -14.22 -1.25
C VAL A 348 8.18 -12.93 -0.43
N GLY A 349 7.58 -11.84 -0.90
CA GLY A 349 7.55 -10.58 -0.15
C GLY A 349 6.70 -10.64 1.12
N ILE A 350 5.61 -11.43 1.10
CA ILE A 350 4.77 -11.66 2.28
C ILE A 350 5.52 -12.56 3.25
N LEU A 351 6.14 -13.62 2.74
CA LEU A 351 6.98 -14.51 3.53
C LEU A 351 8.09 -13.75 4.26
N ALA A 352 8.87 -12.93 3.53
CA ALA A 352 9.91 -12.10 4.13
C ALA A 352 9.36 -11.20 5.25
N SER A 353 8.15 -10.61 5.06
CA SER A 353 7.49 -9.81 6.10
C SER A 353 7.14 -10.64 7.34
N ARG A 354 6.63 -11.87 7.19
CA ARG A 354 6.26 -12.75 8.30
C ARG A 354 7.48 -13.18 9.11
N ILE A 355 8.53 -13.59 8.41
CA ILE A 355 9.79 -13.97 9.08
C ILE A 355 10.42 -12.77 9.78
N LYS A 356 10.45 -11.59 9.14
CA LYS A 356 10.89 -10.34 9.75
C LYS A 356 10.11 -10.02 11.03
N GLN A 357 8.77 -10.14 11.01
CA GLN A 357 7.94 -9.88 12.18
C GLN A 357 8.23 -10.86 13.33
N ARG A 358 8.47 -12.14 13.02
CA ARG A 358 8.76 -13.17 14.02
C ARG A 358 10.13 -12.98 14.64
N LEU A 359 11.17 -12.75 13.82
CA LEU A 359 12.57 -12.75 14.27
C LEU A 359 13.13 -11.35 14.57
N HIS A 360 12.42 -10.30 14.21
CA HIS A 360 12.87 -8.91 14.26
C HIS A 360 14.26 -8.71 13.63
N ARG A 361 14.42 -9.23 12.41
CA ARG A 361 15.65 -9.15 11.60
C ARG A 361 15.30 -8.71 10.18
N PRO A 362 16.16 -7.97 9.48
CA PRO A 362 16.00 -7.77 8.05
C PRO A 362 16.08 -9.11 7.32
N VAL A 363 15.15 -9.36 6.41
CA VAL A 363 14.98 -10.64 5.72
C VAL A 363 14.86 -10.42 4.23
N ILE A 364 15.55 -11.23 3.45
CA ILE A 364 15.36 -11.35 2.00
C ILE A 364 14.96 -12.79 1.70
N ALA A 365 13.77 -12.97 1.13
CA ALA A 365 13.30 -14.26 0.63
C ALA A 365 13.41 -14.29 -0.89
N PHE A 366 13.97 -15.38 -1.43
CA PHE A 366 14.22 -15.56 -2.86
C PHE A 366 13.39 -16.71 -3.42
N ALA A 367 12.90 -16.52 -4.64
CA ALA A 367 12.33 -17.57 -5.48
C ALA A 367 13.06 -17.64 -6.82
N ARG A 368 13.01 -18.80 -7.49
CA ARG A 368 13.56 -18.96 -8.84
C ARG A 368 12.65 -18.32 -9.86
N ALA A 369 13.23 -17.52 -10.76
CA ALA A 369 12.57 -17.00 -11.94
C ALA A 369 12.67 -18.00 -13.11
N ALA A 370 11.79 -17.81 -14.12
CA ALA A 370 11.76 -18.67 -15.31
C ALA A 370 13.09 -18.65 -16.10
N ASP A 371 13.84 -17.54 -16.05
CA ASP A 371 15.14 -17.36 -16.69
C ASP A 371 16.32 -17.95 -15.88
N GLY A 372 16.03 -18.69 -14.80
CA GLY A 372 17.02 -19.31 -13.92
C GLY A 372 17.68 -18.38 -12.91
N LYS A 373 17.35 -17.08 -12.92
CA LYS A 373 17.78 -16.12 -11.90
C LYS A 373 16.98 -16.28 -10.62
N LEU A 374 17.42 -15.60 -9.56
CA LEU A 374 16.73 -15.50 -8.30
C LEU A 374 16.09 -14.11 -8.17
N GLN A 375 14.80 -14.10 -7.90
CA GLN A 375 14.06 -12.88 -7.56
C GLN A 375 13.90 -12.81 -6.05
N GLY A 376 14.51 -11.79 -5.42
CA GLY A 376 14.47 -11.56 -3.98
C GLY A 376 13.49 -10.45 -3.61
N SER A 377 12.81 -10.65 -2.50
CA SER A 377 12.01 -9.62 -1.85
C SER A 377 12.54 -9.38 -0.45
N ALA A 378 13.03 -8.17 -0.23
CA ALA A 378 13.65 -7.74 1.01
C ALA A 378 12.64 -6.98 1.90
N ARG A 379 12.75 -7.20 3.21
CA ARG A 379 11.98 -6.49 4.23
C ARG A 379 12.91 -6.12 5.38
N SER A 380 12.83 -4.86 5.83
CA SER A 380 13.68 -4.33 6.90
C SER A 380 12.94 -4.12 8.22
N VAL A 381 13.71 -3.90 9.26
CA VAL A 381 13.26 -3.44 10.57
C VAL A 381 13.42 -1.92 10.69
N PRO A 382 12.66 -1.23 11.57
CA PRO A 382 12.87 0.19 11.83
C PRO A 382 14.33 0.49 12.18
N GLY A 383 14.86 1.60 11.67
CA GLY A 383 16.26 1.97 11.88
C GLY A 383 17.27 1.41 10.87
N LEU A 384 16.86 0.50 9.96
CA LEU A 384 17.70 -0.01 8.89
C LEU A 384 17.07 0.26 7.52
N HIS A 385 17.79 0.99 6.67
CA HIS A 385 17.34 1.32 5.31
C HIS A 385 17.80 0.23 4.32
N ILE A 386 16.87 -0.65 3.91
CA ILE A 386 17.23 -1.86 3.12
C ILE A 386 17.78 -1.52 1.73
N ARG A 387 17.29 -0.47 1.07
CA ARG A 387 17.80 -0.05 -0.24
C ARG A 387 19.26 0.39 -0.13
N ASP A 388 19.62 1.17 0.89
CA ASP A 388 20.99 1.65 1.10
C ASP A 388 21.93 0.50 1.42
N LEU A 389 21.46 -0.52 2.16
CA LEU A 389 22.21 -1.76 2.37
C LEU A 389 22.50 -2.47 1.04
N LEU A 390 21.50 -2.58 0.16
CA LEU A 390 21.68 -3.19 -1.16
C LEU A 390 22.61 -2.38 -2.06
N GLU A 391 22.53 -1.05 -2.01
CA GLU A 391 23.43 -0.14 -2.74
C GLU A 391 24.87 -0.27 -2.25
N ARG A 392 25.08 -0.34 -0.92
CA ARG A 392 26.39 -0.57 -0.30
C ARG A 392 26.98 -1.93 -0.74
N ILE A 393 26.16 -2.99 -0.78
CA ILE A 393 26.59 -4.30 -1.25
C ILE A 393 26.96 -4.26 -2.73
N SER A 394 26.13 -3.63 -3.55
CA SER A 394 26.35 -3.50 -5.00
C SER A 394 27.62 -2.72 -5.32
N SER A 395 27.90 -1.66 -4.56
CA SER A 395 29.12 -0.85 -4.69
C SER A 395 30.37 -1.61 -4.23
N ARG A 396 30.28 -2.36 -3.12
CA ARG A 396 31.41 -3.14 -2.58
C ARG A 396 31.75 -4.39 -3.37
N TYR A 397 30.72 -4.97 -4.03
CA TYR A 397 30.84 -6.20 -4.82
C TYR A 397 30.19 -6.01 -6.20
N PRO A 398 30.85 -5.29 -7.13
CA PRO A 398 30.30 -5.03 -8.46
C PRO A 398 29.88 -6.30 -9.19
N GLY A 399 28.67 -6.32 -9.75
CA GLY A 399 28.10 -7.43 -10.50
C GLY A 399 27.54 -8.57 -9.66
N LEU A 400 27.59 -8.49 -8.30
CA LEU A 400 26.95 -9.47 -7.40
C LEU A 400 25.43 -9.36 -7.44
N VAL A 401 24.89 -8.13 -7.47
CA VAL A 401 23.48 -7.85 -7.63
C VAL A 401 23.24 -7.42 -9.08
N VAL A 402 22.34 -8.11 -9.79
CA VAL A 402 22.04 -7.81 -11.20
C VAL A 402 21.19 -6.55 -11.30
N LYS A 403 20.16 -6.43 -10.45
CA LYS A 403 19.24 -5.31 -10.38
C LYS A 403 18.66 -5.25 -8.97
N PHE A 404 18.44 -4.06 -8.45
CA PHE A 404 17.69 -3.84 -7.22
C PHE A 404 16.96 -2.49 -7.26
N GLY A 405 15.94 -2.35 -6.39
CA GLY A 405 15.21 -1.12 -6.22
C GLY A 405 14.24 -1.25 -5.05
N GLY A 406 13.74 -0.13 -4.55
CA GLY A 406 12.82 -0.10 -3.43
C GLY A 406 13.05 1.10 -2.51
N HIS A 407 12.58 0.97 -1.28
CA HIS A 407 12.58 2.01 -0.26
C HIS A 407 13.21 1.52 1.05
N ALA A 408 13.12 2.33 2.10
CA ALA A 408 13.72 2.03 3.39
C ALA A 408 13.32 0.66 3.98
N MET A 409 12.03 0.31 3.90
CA MET A 409 11.47 -0.86 4.57
C MET A 409 11.24 -2.07 3.67
N ALA A 410 11.27 -1.88 2.35
CA ALA A 410 11.03 -2.94 1.37
C ALA A 410 11.80 -2.68 0.07
N ALA A 411 12.40 -3.73 -0.49
CA ALA A 411 13.11 -3.68 -1.76
C ALA A 411 12.95 -4.98 -2.54
N GLY A 412 13.10 -4.89 -3.86
CA GLY A 412 13.23 -6.03 -4.75
C GLY A 412 14.66 -6.12 -5.28
N LEU A 413 15.13 -7.33 -5.55
CA LEU A 413 16.44 -7.54 -6.18
C LEU A 413 16.48 -8.81 -7.03
N THR A 414 17.43 -8.83 -7.94
CA THR A 414 17.68 -9.99 -8.81
C THR A 414 19.14 -10.42 -8.66
N LEU A 415 19.36 -11.73 -8.48
CA LEU A 415 20.68 -12.34 -8.43
C LEU A 415 20.82 -13.44 -9.48
N ARG A 416 22.05 -13.77 -9.87
CA ARG A 416 22.33 -15.06 -10.48
C ARG A 416 22.31 -16.16 -9.41
N ALA A 417 21.76 -17.33 -9.73
CA ALA A 417 21.61 -18.41 -8.76
C ALA A 417 22.96 -18.84 -8.14
N ALA A 418 24.05 -18.82 -8.92
CA ALA A 418 25.40 -19.13 -8.46
C ALA A 418 25.98 -18.15 -7.42
N ASP A 419 25.42 -16.93 -7.35
CA ASP A 419 25.91 -15.87 -6.47
C ASP A 419 25.18 -15.83 -5.11
N PHE A 420 24.22 -16.72 -4.86
CA PHE A 420 23.37 -16.68 -3.66
C PHE A 420 24.16 -16.71 -2.36
N ASP A 421 25.06 -17.70 -2.18
CA ASP A 421 25.82 -17.85 -0.93
C ASP A 421 26.77 -16.67 -0.69
N ARG A 422 27.40 -16.17 -1.76
CA ARG A 422 28.24 -14.98 -1.68
C ARG A 422 27.43 -13.75 -1.27
N PHE A 423 26.25 -13.59 -1.84
CA PHE A 423 25.33 -12.49 -1.48
C PHE A 423 24.84 -12.62 -0.04
N ARG A 424 24.49 -13.83 0.42
CA ARG A 424 24.04 -14.11 1.79
C ARG A 424 25.09 -13.65 2.81
N MET A 425 26.36 -13.98 2.59
CA MET A 425 27.45 -13.54 3.45
C MET A 425 27.65 -12.01 3.40
N ALA A 426 27.57 -11.43 2.21
CA ALA A 426 27.72 -9.98 2.04
C ALA A 426 26.57 -9.20 2.72
N PHE A 427 25.34 -9.74 2.67
CA PHE A 427 24.18 -9.13 3.32
C PHE A 427 24.28 -9.20 4.85
N GLU A 428 24.64 -10.37 5.40
CA GLU A 428 24.90 -10.54 6.82
C GLU A 428 25.94 -9.54 7.33
N ALA A 429 27.09 -9.45 6.65
CA ALA A 429 28.15 -8.52 7.01
C ALA A 429 27.70 -7.06 6.93
N ALA A 430 26.97 -6.69 5.86
CA ALA A 430 26.48 -5.32 5.70
C ALA A 430 25.47 -4.92 6.78
N VAL A 431 24.60 -5.84 7.20
CA VAL A 431 23.68 -5.61 8.33
C VAL A 431 24.44 -5.50 9.64
N SER A 432 25.37 -6.40 9.90
CA SER A 432 26.21 -6.40 11.11
C SER A 432 27.01 -5.12 11.27
N ASP A 433 27.52 -4.56 10.15
CA ASP A 433 28.29 -3.29 10.13
C ASP A 433 27.44 -2.07 10.52
N VAL A 434 26.13 -2.10 10.33
CA VAL A 434 25.25 -0.93 10.45
C VAL A 434 24.26 -1.03 11.60
N ALA A 435 23.81 -2.26 11.94
CA ALA A 435 22.80 -2.48 12.95
C ALA A 435 23.39 -2.38 14.36
N SER A 436 22.89 -1.44 15.16
CA SER A 436 23.12 -1.48 16.61
C SER A 436 22.27 -2.59 17.26
N ALA A 437 22.66 -3.02 18.44
CA ALA A 437 21.88 -4.00 19.23
C ALA A 437 20.44 -3.52 19.45
N GLU A 438 20.25 -2.23 19.71
CA GLU A 438 18.94 -1.60 19.93
C GLU A 438 18.02 -1.70 18.71
N VAL A 439 18.55 -1.58 17.49
CA VAL A 439 17.77 -1.70 16.23
C VAL A 439 17.28 -3.14 16.03
N LEU A 440 18.02 -4.11 16.56
CA LEU A 440 17.67 -5.53 16.47
C LEU A 440 16.85 -6.03 17.68
N GLU A 441 16.61 -5.17 18.67
CA GLU A 441 15.70 -5.46 19.77
C GLU A 441 14.26 -5.09 19.41
N ARG A 442 13.30 -5.94 19.80
CA ARG A 442 11.89 -5.69 19.58
C ARG A 442 11.34 -4.78 20.68
N ILE A 443 11.21 -3.49 20.38
CA ILE A 443 10.61 -2.51 21.28
C ILE A 443 9.10 -2.41 21.00
N ILE A 444 8.27 -2.47 22.05
CA ILE A 444 6.84 -2.20 21.99
C ILE A 444 6.59 -0.86 22.64
N LEU A 445 6.13 0.11 21.84
CA LEU A 445 5.72 1.42 22.36
C LEU A 445 4.26 1.35 22.81
N THR A 446 3.99 1.84 24.02
CA THR A 446 2.65 1.89 24.59
C THR A 446 2.23 3.31 24.91
N ASP A 447 0.94 3.53 25.01
CA ASP A 447 0.35 4.77 25.52
C ASP A 447 0.32 4.81 27.07
N GLY A 448 1.02 3.86 27.72
CA GLY A 448 1.10 3.69 29.17
C GLY A 448 -0.09 2.94 29.76
N GLU A 449 -0.09 2.77 31.07
CA GLU A 449 -1.10 2.03 31.79
C GLU A 449 -2.48 2.74 31.80
N LEU A 450 -3.54 1.94 31.80
CA LEU A 450 -4.91 2.41 32.00
C LEU A 450 -5.25 2.39 33.47
N GLU A 451 -5.83 3.48 33.96
CA GLU A 451 -6.47 3.50 35.28
C GLU A 451 -7.59 2.44 35.31
N PRO A 452 -7.77 1.71 36.46
CA PRO A 452 -8.75 0.64 36.55
C PRO A 452 -10.17 1.02 36.13
N GLU A 453 -10.59 2.28 36.39
CA GLU A 453 -11.89 2.82 36.02
C GLU A 453 -12.06 3.01 34.49
N ASN A 454 -10.97 3.05 33.78
CA ASN A 454 -10.95 3.22 32.30
C ASN A 454 -10.95 1.88 31.55
N LEU A 455 -10.89 0.75 32.26
CA LEU A 455 -10.95 -0.58 31.61
C LEU A 455 -12.41 -0.99 31.32
N ASP A 456 -13.11 -0.17 30.53
CA ASP A 456 -14.52 -0.34 30.24
C ASP A 456 -14.84 -0.30 28.73
N LEU A 457 -16.08 -0.66 28.41
CA LEU A 457 -16.58 -0.65 27.03
C LEU A 457 -16.74 0.78 26.49
N ALA A 458 -16.99 1.76 27.36
CA ALA A 458 -17.18 3.14 26.95
C ALA A 458 -15.88 3.73 26.41
N LEU A 459 -14.74 3.53 27.09
CA LEU A 459 -13.43 3.94 26.57
C LEU A 459 -13.10 3.21 25.28
N ALA A 460 -13.33 1.89 25.20
CA ALA A 460 -13.08 1.13 23.97
C ALA A 460 -13.88 1.67 22.78
N GLN A 461 -15.13 2.10 22.99
CA GLN A 461 -15.94 2.73 21.95
C GLN A 461 -15.39 4.11 21.56
N VAL A 462 -14.97 4.93 22.53
CA VAL A 462 -14.35 6.22 22.27
C VAL A 462 -13.07 6.05 21.45
N LEU A 463 -12.17 5.16 21.86
CA LEU A 463 -10.92 4.89 21.14
C LEU A 463 -11.18 4.40 19.71
N ARG A 464 -12.19 3.57 19.52
CA ARG A 464 -12.56 3.07 18.18
C ARG A 464 -12.93 4.19 17.21
N VAL A 465 -13.63 5.25 17.67
CA VAL A 465 -14.07 6.36 16.84
C VAL A 465 -13.10 7.54 16.82
N ALA A 466 -12.10 7.52 17.67
CA ALA A 466 -11.09 8.57 17.79
C ALA A 466 -10.03 8.55 16.66
N GLY A 467 -10.02 7.52 15.80
CA GLY A 467 -9.18 7.44 14.60
C GLY A 467 -9.63 8.40 13.47
N PRO A 468 -9.22 8.09 12.25
CA PRO A 468 -8.73 6.79 11.75
C PRO A 468 -7.30 6.47 12.18
N TRP A 469 -7.08 5.23 12.61
CA TRP A 469 -5.78 4.71 13.03
C TRP A 469 -5.10 3.96 11.88
N GLY A 470 -3.78 4.01 11.81
CA GLY A 470 -2.98 3.31 10.81
C GLY A 470 -1.50 3.71 10.86
N GLN A 471 -0.81 3.62 9.73
CA GLN A 471 0.62 3.92 9.64
C GLN A 471 0.91 5.37 10.05
N GLY A 472 1.89 5.57 10.93
CA GLY A 472 2.23 6.91 11.47
C GLY A 472 1.23 7.50 12.46
N PHE A 473 0.03 6.90 12.57
CA PHE A 473 -1.00 7.26 13.54
C PHE A 473 -1.60 5.97 14.15
N PRO A 474 -0.77 5.18 14.89
CA PRO A 474 -1.11 3.81 15.29
C PRO A 474 -2.29 3.73 16.23
N GLU A 475 -2.97 2.57 16.26
CA GLU A 475 -3.98 2.27 17.26
C GLU A 475 -3.38 2.40 18.68
N PRO A 476 -4.16 2.91 19.64
CA PRO A 476 -3.70 2.98 21.03
C PRO A 476 -3.37 1.60 21.59
N LEU A 477 -2.20 1.49 22.21
CA LEU A 477 -1.72 0.29 22.88
C LEU A 477 -1.41 0.62 24.34
N PHE A 478 -2.00 -0.12 25.25
CA PHE A 478 -1.81 0.05 26.69
C PHE A 478 -1.11 -1.15 27.29
N ASP A 479 -0.30 -0.91 28.29
CA ASP A 479 0.32 -1.94 29.10
C ASP A 479 -0.32 -2.01 30.49
N GLY A 480 -0.08 -3.11 31.21
CA GLY A 480 -0.58 -3.29 32.56
C GLY A 480 -0.33 -4.70 33.07
N VAL A 481 -0.44 -4.88 34.37
CA VAL A 481 -0.30 -6.18 35.04
C VAL A 481 -1.69 -6.75 35.30
N PHE A 482 -1.92 -8.00 34.91
CA PHE A 482 -3.20 -8.66 35.07
C PHE A 482 -3.06 -10.04 35.69
N ILE A 483 -3.99 -10.39 36.54
CA ILE A 483 -4.16 -11.75 37.08
C ILE A 483 -4.99 -12.55 36.09
N VAL A 484 -4.44 -13.66 35.59
CA VAL A 484 -5.16 -14.59 34.70
C VAL A 484 -6.11 -15.43 35.56
N VAL A 485 -7.41 -15.15 35.47
CA VAL A 485 -8.46 -15.90 36.16
C VAL A 485 -8.79 -17.19 35.42
N ASP A 486 -8.84 -17.13 34.09
CA ASP A 486 -9.14 -18.28 33.24
C ASP A 486 -8.50 -18.08 31.86
N ARG A 487 -8.14 -19.18 31.20
CA ARG A 487 -7.66 -19.18 29.82
C ARG A 487 -8.19 -20.39 29.06
N ARG A 488 -8.55 -20.20 27.80
CA ARG A 488 -8.93 -21.31 26.90
C ARG A 488 -8.55 -21.04 25.47
N ILE A 489 -8.22 -22.08 24.73
CA ILE A 489 -7.96 -22.00 23.29
C ILE A 489 -9.29 -21.86 22.55
N VAL A 490 -9.34 -20.95 21.55
CA VAL A 490 -10.47 -20.74 20.66
C VAL A 490 -9.96 -20.70 19.22
N GLY A 491 -10.66 -21.41 18.32
CA GLY A 491 -10.27 -21.43 16.90
C GLY A 491 -8.86 -21.97 16.66
N GLU A 492 -8.40 -22.93 17.48
CA GLU A 492 -7.12 -23.65 17.38
C GLU A 492 -5.85 -22.78 17.57
N GLN A 493 -5.90 -21.50 17.23
CA GLN A 493 -4.72 -20.60 17.19
C GLN A 493 -4.80 -19.42 18.16
N HIS A 494 -5.92 -19.20 18.83
CA HIS A 494 -6.12 -18.01 19.67
C HIS A 494 -6.32 -18.42 21.12
N ILE A 495 -5.93 -17.55 22.03
CA ILE A 495 -6.17 -17.77 23.45
C ILE A 495 -7.15 -16.70 23.95
N ARG A 496 -8.29 -17.12 24.46
CA ARG A 496 -9.19 -16.25 25.21
C ARG A 496 -8.80 -16.26 26.68
N PHE A 497 -8.72 -15.09 27.26
CA PHE A 497 -8.44 -14.87 28.69
C PHE A 497 -9.63 -14.23 29.39
N ARG A 498 -9.76 -14.55 30.65
CA ARG A 498 -10.45 -13.73 31.64
C ARG A 498 -9.37 -13.15 32.54
N LEU A 499 -9.25 -11.83 32.53
CA LEU A 499 -8.19 -11.10 33.23
C LEU A 499 -8.81 -10.24 34.32
N ARG A 500 -8.14 -10.16 35.47
CA ARG A 500 -8.49 -9.26 36.55
C ARG A 500 -7.30 -8.34 36.82
N GLU A 501 -7.56 -7.05 36.90
CA GLU A 501 -6.57 -6.06 37.33
C GLU A 501 -6.33 -6.26 38.85
N PRO A 502 -5.07 -6.20 39.35
CA PRO A 502 -4.76 -6.53 40.76
C PRO A 502 -5.50 -5.69 41.82
N GLN A 503 -5.80 -4.43 41.49
CA GLN A 503 -6.46 -3.49 42.43
C GLN A 503 -7.98 -3.39 42.21
N ASN A 504 -8.54 -4.12 41.27
CA ASN A 504 -9.96 -4.10 40.91
C ASN A 504 -10.52 -5.53 40.86
N GLU A 505 -11.73 -5.74 41.37
CA GLU A 505 -12.41 -7.03 41.27
C GLU A 505 -13.05 -7.28 39.89
N ALA A 506 -13.13 -6.25 39.05
CA ALA A 506 -13.71 -6.37 37.70
C ALA A 506 -12.89 -7.31 36.81
N VAL A 507 -13.60 -8.24 36.19
CA VAL A 507 -13.00 -9.19 35.23
C VAL A 507 -13.27 -8.73 33.81
N VAL A 508 -12.22 -8.53 33.01
CA VAL A 508 -12.30 -8.21 31.60
C VAL A 508 -12.04 -9.45 30.74
N ASN A 509 -12.75 -9.55 29.61
CA ASN A 509 -12.48 -10.58 28.62
C ASN A 509 -11.44 -10.06 27.62
N ALA A 510 -10.41 -10.84 27.37
CA ALA A 510 -9.36 -10.54 26.41
C ALA A 510 -9.15 -11.71 25.46
N ILE A 511 -8.59 -11.43 24.28
CA ILE A 511 -8.19 -12.44 23.31
C ILE A 511 -6.79 -12.13 22.79
N ALA A 512 -5.93 -13.12 22.82
CA ALA A 512 -4.63 -13.08 22.14
C ALA A 512 -4.74 -13.87 20.83
N PHE A 513 -4.69 -13.16 19.73
CA PHE A 513 -4.76 -13.74 18.40
C PHE A 513 -3.45 -14.42 18.04
N SER A 514 -3.53 -15.63 17.42
CA SER A 514 -2.38 -16.42 16.96
C SER A 514 -1.31 -16.62 18.06
N ALA A 515 -1.76 -16.84 19.30
CA ALA A 515 -0.90 -16.97 20.47
C ALA A 515 -0.67 -18.43 20.89
N VAL A 516 -1.32 -19.40 20.26
CA VAL A 516 -1.02 -20.83 20.42
C VAL A 516 0.16 -21.13 19.52
N GLN A 517 1.30 -21.49 20.13
CA GLN A 517 2.51 -21.96 19.45
C GLN A 517 2.47 -23.46 19.24
#